data_ed75dc946704b0de3e38a1b4817dfad7
#
_entry.id   ed75dc946704b0de3e38a1b4817dfad7
#
_cell.length_a   1.000
_cell.length_b   1.000
_cell.length_c   1.000
_cell.angle_alpha   90.00
_cell.angle_beta   90.00
_cell.angle_gamma   90.00
#
_symmetry.space_group_name_H-M   'P 1'
#
loop_
_entity.id
_entity.type
_entity.pdbx_description
1 polymer ?
#
loop_
_entity_poly.entity_id
_entity_poly.type
_entity_poly.pdbx_seq_one_letter_code
_entity_poly.pdbx_strand_id
1 'polypeptide(L)'
;MNDLIEIYRRIEYLRNNGLKMKEIADYVDMAPSVLSALYSSVLPTYVTSLKQGHSEEDSLDLALAQVNNVSKKRLLGNLASTKELLFSLEPANGEAKTNPFMEMMTAEMQRSVQEVYNYSGSYLSYSLSSSCQCLKVEPYLIEASEDNTYVKVTHMSAYNTTHRGVGLFNNHQNGYIFFNERESPQMALFSIYLQLPMYDFPPFLKGLYLSLDYNRNPIARRILFVKQGDS
;
A
#
# COMPACT_ATOMS: atom_id res chain seq x y z
N MET A 1 3.51 14.70 -24.78
CA MET A 1 3.41 13.30 -24.95
C MET A 1 3.29 12.46 -23.73
N ASN A 2 3.56 12.96 -22.69
CA ASN A 2 3.08 12.49 -21.42
C ASN A 2 1.54 12.42 -21.35
N ASP A 3 0.85 13.17 -22.20
CA ASP A 3 -0.60 13.38 -22.12
C ASP A 3 -1.45 12.11 -22.27
N LEU A 4 -1.11 11.20 -23.19
CA LEU A 4 -1.84 9.93 -23.33
C LEU A 4 -1.63 9.01 -22.12
N ILE A 5 -0.42 9.02 -21.55
CA ILE A 5 -0.10 8.24 -20.32
C ILE A 5 -0.82 8.86 -19.13
N GLU A 6 -0.84 10.19 -19.05
CA GLU A 6 -1.54 10.90 -17.98
C GLU A 6 -3.05 10.70 -18.05
N ILE A 7 -3.64 10.75 -19.26
CA ILE A 7 -5.05 10.42 -19.52
C ILE A 7 -5.34 8.97 -19.07
N TYR A 8 -4.49 8.02 -19.43
CA TYR A 8 -4.66 6.61 -19.02
C TYR A 8 -4.69 6.46 -17.50
N ARG A 9 -3.71 7.02 -16.82
CA ARG A 9 -3.62 6.99 -15.35
C ARG A 9 -4.81 7.71 -14.69
N ARG A 10 -5.25 8.83 -15.26
CA ARG A 10 -6.40 9.56 -14.70
C ARG A 10 -7.71 8.80 -14.87
N ILE A 11 -7.95 8.16 -16.02
CA ILE A 11 -9.12 7.29 -16.21
C ILE A 11 -9.07 6.11 -15.23
N GLU A 12 -7.91 5.49 -15.06
CA GLU A 12 -7.71 4.40 -14.09
C GLU A 12 -8.02 4.87 -12.67
N TYR A 13 -7.50 6.02 -12.27
CA TYR A 13 -7.81 6.65 -10.97
C TYR A 13 -9.32 6.88 -10.79
N LEU A 14 -9.99 7.50 -11.75
CA LEU A 14 -11.43 7.78 -11.67
C LEU A 14 -12.26 6.48 -11.57
N ARG A 15 -11.87 5.46 -12.32
CA ARG A 15 -12.47 4.12 -12.26
C ARG A 15 -12.29 3.44 -10.91
N ASN A 16 -11.10 3.50 -10.37
CA ASN A 16 -10.77 2.93 -9.06
C ASN A 16 -11.48 3.66 -7.91
N ASN A 17 -11.86 4.92 -8.14
CA ASN A 17 -12.65 5.72 -7.22
C ASN A 17 -14.17 5.71 -7.52
N GLY A 18 -14.64 4.68 -8.23
CA GLY A 18 -16.06 4.33 -8.32
C GLY A 18 -16.81 4.93 -9.52
N LEU A 19 -16.22 5.81 -10.33
CA LEU A 19 -16.90 6.33 -11.52
C LEU A 19 -17.04 5.23 -12.58
N LYS A 20 -18.22 5.18 -13.19
CA LYS A 20 -18.45 4.27 -14.31
C LYS A 20 -17.88 4.86 -15.60
N MET A 21 -17.44 4.00 -16.52
CA MET A 21 -16.90 4.44 -17.82
C MET A 21 -17.87 5.35 -18.58
N LYS A 22 -19.19 5.10 -18.47
CA LYS A 22 -20.22 5.93 -19.08
C LYS A 22 -20.23 7.35 -18.50
N GLU A 23 -20.13 7.49 -17.20
CA GLU A 23 -20.12 8.79 -16.50
C GLU A 23 -18.90 9.62 -16.89
N ILE A 24 -17.74 8.97 -17.00
CA ILE A 24 -16.51 9.62 -17.48
C ILE A 24 -16.66 10.05 -18.94
N ALA A 25 -17.23 9.18 -19.80
CA ALA A 25 -17.42 9.44 -21.21
C ALA A 25 -18.37 10.62 -21.46
N ASP A 26 -19.49 10.65 -20.73
CA ASP A 26 -20.48 11.73 -20.80
C ASP A 26 -19.85 13.08 -20.38
N TYR A 27 -18.95 13.07 -19.36
CA TYR A 27 -18.29 14.28 -18.89
C TYR A 27 -17.26 14.84 -19.87
N VAL A 28 -16.52 13.96 -20.56
CA VAL A 28 -15.51 14.39 -21.55
C VAL A 28 -16.05 14.52 -22.97
N ASP A 29 -17.39 14.52 -23.15
CA ASP A 29 -18.10 14.57 -24.45
C ASP A 29 -17.57 13.54 -25.45
N MET A 30 -17.42 12.29 -24.96
CA MET A 30 -16.96 11.16 -25.77
C MET A 30 -17.97 10.02 -25.74
N ALA A 31 -18.17 9.34 -26.89
CA ALA A 31 -19.01 8.15 -26.88
C ALA A 31 -18.43 7.07 -25.92
N PRO A 32 -19.25 6.44 -25.05
CA PRO A 32 -18.79 5.43 -24.10
C PRO A 32 -18.03 4.27 -24.74
N SER A 33 -18.40 3.86 -25.94
CA SER A 33 -17.69 2.80 -26.69
C SER A 33 -16.31 3.23 -27.16
N VAL A 34 -16.12 4.52 -27.48
CA VAL A 34 -14.82 5.09 -27.86
C VAL A 34 -13.90 5.19 -26.66
N LEU A 35 -14.41 5.73 -25.54
CA LEU A 35 -13.61 5.81 -24.30
C LEU A 35 -13.25 4.42 -23.77
N SER A 36 -14.18 3.46 -23.84
CA SER A 36 -13.90 2.07 -23.45
C SER A 36 -12.82 1.43 -24.31
N ALA A 37 -12.88 1.60 -25.63
CA ALA A 37 -11.85 1.09 -26.54
C ALA A 37 -10.49 1.78 -26.31
N LEU A 38 -10.51 3.09 -26.08
CA LEU A 38 -9.31 3.86 -25.73
C LEU A 38 -8.66 3.31 -24.47
N TYR A 39 -9.42 3.14 -23.40
CA TYR A 39 -8.93 2.68 -22.11
C TYR A 39 -8.50 1.21 -22.10
N SER A 40 -9.30 0.31 -22.69
CA SER A 40 -9.07 -1.14 -22.58
C SER A 40 -8.10 -1.69 -23.61
N SER A 41 -7.87 -1.00 -24.73
CA SER A 41 -7.05 -1.50 -25.84
C SER A 41 -5.98 -0.51 -26.29
N VAL A 42 -6.35 0.71 -26.65
CA VAL A 42 -5.40 1.66 -27.25
C VAL A 42 -4.32 2.09 -26.25
N LEU A 43 -4.69 2.61 -25.10
CA LEU A 43 -3.74 3.14 -24.12
C LEU A 43 -2.83 2.08 -23.52
N PRO A 44 -3.29 0.87 -23.14
CA PRO A 44 -2.41 -0.21 -22.70
C PRO A 44 -1.40 -0.66 -23.77
N THR A 45 -1.85 -0.79 -25.03
CA THR A 45 -0.98 -1.16 -26.16
C THR A 45 0.07 -0.08 -26.42
N TYR A 46 -0.36 1.18 -26.42
CA TYR A 46 0.54 2.33 -26.57
C TYR A 46 1.64 2.35 -25.50
N VAL A 47 1.28 2.22 -24.22
CA VAL A 47 2.24 2.18 -23.11
C VAL A 47 3.19 0.98 -23.23
N THR A 48 2.68 -0.17 -23.64
CA THR A 48 3.50 -1.38 -23.83
C THR A 48 4.50 -1.22 -24.96
N SER A 49 4.07 -0.69 -26.10
CA SER A 49 4.91 -0.43 -27.26
C SER A 49 6.02 0.58 -26.97
N LEU A 50 5.72 1.65 -26.21
CA LEU A 50 6.75 2.59 -25.75
C LEU A 50 7.82 1.94 -24.86
N LYS A 51 7.41 1.03 -23.95
CA LYS A 51 8.34 0.27 -23.11
C LYS A 51 9.25 -0.67 -23.93
N GLN A 52 8.81 -1.10 -25.09
CA GLN A 52 9.58 -1.90 -26.03
C GLN A 52 10.55 -1.07 -26.89
N GLY A 53 10.57 0.27 -26.72
CA GLY A 53 11.48 1.17 -27.40
C GLY A 53 11.00 1.68 -28.76
N HIS A 54 9.72 1.47 -29.13
CA HIS A 54 9.15 2.07 -30.33
C HIS A 54 8.97 3.57 -30.16
N SER A 55 8.98 4.29 -31.30
CA SER A 55 8.65 5.70 -31.28
C SER A 55 7.19 5.93 -30.85
N GLU A 56 6.88 7.11 -30.44
CA GLU A 56 5.55 7.49 -29.98
C GLU A 56 4.50 7.42 -31.09
N GLU A 57 4.89 7.83 -32.29
CA GLU A 57 4.04 7.78 -33.45
C GLU A 57 3.74 6.34 -33.87
N ASP A 58 4.78 5.50 -33.94
CA ASP A 58 4.62 4.08 -34.25
C ASP A 58 3.80 3.36 -33.18
N SER A 59 4.04 3.70 -31.91
CA SER A 59 3.30 3.11 -30.78
C SER A 59 1.82 3.45 -30.83
N LEU A 60 1.49 4.69 -31.22
CA LEU A 60 0.10 5.12 -31.34
C LEU A 60 -0.56 4.45 -32.56
N ASP A 61 0.14 4.34 -33.70
CA ASP A 61 -0.40 3.70 -34.90
C ASP A 61 -0.62 2.20 -34.68
N LEU A 62 0.30 1.51 -34.02
CA LEU A 62 0.14 0.11 -33.61
C LEU A 62 -1.08 -0.08 -32.69
N ALA A 63 -1.25 0.82 -31.74
CA ALA A 63 -2.36 0.75 -30.80
C ALA A 63 -3.71 1.01 -31.48
N LEU A 64 -3.79 1.97 -32.38
CA LEU A 64 -5.01 2.32 -33.12
C LEU A 64 -5.37 1.28 -34.18
N ALA A 65 -4.41 0.54 -34.73
CA ALA A 65 -4.69 -0.55 -35.68
C ALA A 65 -5.52 -1.69 -35.06
N GLN A 66 -5.59 -1.79 -33.75
CA GLN A 66 -6.38 -2.80 -33.04
C GLN A 66 -7.86 -2.46 -32.86
N VAL A 67 -8.26 -1.23 -33.15
CA VAL A 67 -9.63 -0.73 -32.93
C VAL A 67 -10.14 0.06 -34.15
N ASN A 68 -11.43 -0.08 -34.45
CA ASN A 68 -12.03 0.57 -35.63
C ASN A 68 -12.81 1.83 -35.26
N ASN A 69 -13.05 2.09 -34.00
CA ASN A 69 -13.93 3.15 -33.52
C ASN A 69 -13.19 4.36 -32.93
N VAL A 70 -11.85 4.37 -32.95
CA VAL A 70 -11.02 5.48 -32.45
C VAL A 70 -10.25 6.10 -33.61
N SER A 71 -10.53 7.36 -33.90
CA SER A 71 -9.85 8.11 -34.96
C SER A 71 -8.62 8.84 -34.42
N LYS A 72 -7.42 8.58 -35.02
CA LYS A 72 -6.17 9.28 -34.67
C LYS A 72 -6.30 10.80 -34.72
N LYS A 73 -6.89 11.32 -35.83
CA LYS A 73 -7.09 12.76 -36.02
C LYS A 73 -7.95 13.38 -34.91
N ARG A 74 -9.07 12.72 -34.59
CA ARG A 74 -9.98 13.19 -33.52
C ARG A 74 -9.39 13.08 -32.16
N LEU A 75 -8.67 11.98 -31.86
CA LEU A 75 -7.98 11.77 -30.59
C LEU A 75 -6.93 12.86 -30.35
N LEU A 76 -6.06 13.09 -31.31
CA LEU A 76 -4.99 14.09 -31.18
C LEU A 76 -5.55 15.53 -31.18
N GLY A 77 -6.59 15.80 -31.99
CA GLY A 77 -7.22 17.11 -32.03
C GLY A 77 -7.91 17.54 -30.74
N ASN A 78 -8.41 16.57 -29.96
CA ASN A 78 -9.13 16.82 -28.70
C ASN A 78 -8.29 16.46 -27.47
N LEU A 79 -7.03 16.09 -27.64
CA LEU A 79 -6.21 15.55 -26.55
C LEU A 79 -6.10 16.50 -25.36
N ALA A 80 -5.81 17.77 -25.62
CA ALA A 80 -5.65 18.79 -24.59
C ALA A 80 -6.96 19.06 -23.82
N SER A 81 -8.07 19.22 -24.54
CA SER A 81 -9.38 19.45 -23.91
C SER A 81 -9.88 18.22 -23.15
N THR A 82 -9.67 17.02 -23.71
CA THR A 82 -10.00 15.76 -23.01
C THR A 82 -9.20 15.61 -21.72
N LYS A 83 -7.90 15.94 -21.77
CA LYS A 83 -7.05 15.92 -20.57
C LYS A 83 -7.56 16.91 -19.52
N GLU A 84 -7.81 18.16 -19.90
CA GLU A 84 -8.32 19.19 -18.99
C GLU A 84 -9.62 18.77 -18.32
N LEU A 85 -10.60 18.27 -19.09
CA LEU A 85 -11.86 17.76 -18.57
C LEU A 85 -11.66 16.57 -17.64
N LEU A 86 -10.83 15.61 -17.99
CA LEU A 86 -10.55 14.46 -17.11
C LEU A 86 -9.91 14.87 -15.78
N PHE A 87 -9.04 15.90 -15.78
CA PHE A 87 -8.40 16.36 -14.56
C PHE A 87 -9.28 17.28 -13.72
N SER A 88 -10.27 17.95 -14.33
CA SER A 88 -11.30 18.70 -13.59
C SER A 88 -12.42 17.82 -13.04
N LEU A 89 -12.59 16.60 -13.57
CA LEU A 89 -13.56 15.63 -13.05
C LEU A 89 -13.05 15.05 -11.73
N GLU A 90 -13.60 15.52 -10.63
CA GLU A 90 -13.40 14.86 -9.35
C GLU A 90 -14.40 13.72 -9.20
N PRO A 91 -13.97 12.55 -8.69
CA PRO A 91 -14.93 11.54 -8.30
C PRO A 91 -15.88 12.22 -7.33
N ALA A 92 -17.18 12.28 -7.68
CA ALA A 92 -18.16 12.70 -6.70
C ALA A 92 -17.82 11.90 -5.42
N ASN A 93 -17.72 12.58 -4.28
CA ASN A 93 -17.58 11.97 -2.96
C ASN A 93 -18.80 11.07 -2.66
N GLY A 94 -19.13 10.18 -3.58
CA GLY A 94 -19.76 8.94 -3.24
C GLY A 94 -18.75 8.28 -2.35
N GLU A 95 -19.06 8.16 -1.08
CA GLU A 95 -18.37 7.34 -0.11
C GLU A 95 -17.85 6.13 -0.89
N ALA A 96 -16.56 6.13 -1.22
CA ALA A 96 -15.92 4.89 -1.64
C ALA A 96 -16.38 3.95 -0.56
N LYS A 97 -17.14 2.90 -0.92
CA LYS A 97 -17.60 1.91 0.07
C LYS A 97 -16.34 1.34 0.63
N THR A 98 -15.77 2.06 1.57
CA THR A 98 -14.59 1.65 2.31
C THR A 98 -14.98 0.32 2.93
N ASN A 99 -14.13 -0.65 2.75
CA ASN A 99 -14.35 -1.95 3.35
C ASN A 99 -14.49 -1.70 4.87
N PRO A 100 -15.61 -2.10 5.52
CA PRO A 100 -15.84 -1.85 6.93
C PRO A 100 -14.68 -2.31 7.83
N PHE A 101 -13.98 -3.35 7.39
CA PHE A 101 -12.76 -3.80 8.07
C PHE A 101 -11.63 -2.77 7.98
N MET A 102 -11.45 -2.12 6.83
CA MET A 102 -10.42 -1.08 6.67
C MET A 102 -10.74 0.18 7.47
N GLU A 103 -12.01 0.55 7.56
CA GLU A 103 -12.46 1.65 8.43
C GLU A 103 -12.17 1.34 9.91
N MET A 104 -12.53 0.14 10.35
CA MET A 104 -12.23 -0.33 11.70
C MET A 104 -10.70 -0.32 11.95
N MET A 105 -9.89 -0.82 11.03
CA MET A 105 -8.43 -0.83 11.16
C MET A 105 -7.86 0.58 11.23
N THR A 106 -8.37 1.52 10.43
CA THR A 106 -7.94 2.92 10.47
C THR A 106 -8.28 3.57 11.81
N ALA A 107 -9.47 3.32 12.33
CA ALA A 107 -9.88 3.83 13.65
C ALA A 107 -9.00 3.25 14.77
N GLU A 108 -8.68 1.96 14.71
CA GLU A 108 -7.78 1.32 15.70
C GLU A 108 -6.34 1.84 15.59
N MET A 109 -5.83 2.13 14.38
CA MET A 109 -4.53 2.79 14.21
C MET A 109 -4.48 4.14 14.92
N GLN A 110 -5.49 4.98 14.72
CA GLN A 110 -5.56 6.29 15.35
C GLN A 110 -5.69 6.21 16.88
N ARG A 111 -6.49 5.25 17.39
CA ARG A 111 -6.60 5.01 18.83
C ARG A 111 -5.26 4.55 19.43
N SER A 112 -4.55 3.67 18.74
CA SER A 112 -3.26 3.13 19.18
C SER A 112 -2.20 4.21 19.38
N VAL A 113 -2.25 5.31 18.65
CA VAL A 113 -1.32 6.45 18.84
C VAL A 113 -1.47 7.07 20.23
N GLN A 114 -2.70 7.16 20.74
CA GLN A 114 -2.95 7.70 22.08
C GLN A 114 -2.48 6.75 23.19
N GLU A 115 -2.51 5.46 22.93
CA GLU A 115 -2.22 4.41 23.91
C GLU A 115 -0.74 3.95 23.89
N VAL A 116 -0.02 4.20 22.77
CA VAL A 116 1.35 3.73 22.59
C VAL A 116 2.36 4.34 23.58
N TYR A 117 2.01 5.45 24.20
CA TYR A 117 2.86 6.15 25.17
C TYR A 117 3.46 5.21 26.25
N ASN A 118 2.66 4.28 26.75
CA ASN A 118 3.12 3.29 27.76
C ASN A 118 4.10 2.27 27.18
N TYR A 119 4.14 2.08 25.87
CA TYR A 119 4.88 1.02 25.17
C TYR A 119 5.91 1.56 24.18
N SER A 120 5.98 2.87 24.01
CA SER A 120 6.98 3.50 23.14
C SER A 120 8.40 3.32 23.71
N GLY A 121 9.37 3.25 22.82
CA GLY A 121 10.77 3.16 23.17
C GLY A 121 11.55 2.16 22.34
N SER A 122 12.82 2.04 22.68
CA SER A 122 13.76 1.10 22.08
C SER A 122 13.74 -0.24 22.83
N TYR A 123 13.69 -1.33 22.07
CA TYR A 123 13.64 -2.69 22.60
C TYR A 123 14.69 -3.59 21.94
N LEU A 124 15.20 -4.56 22.70
CA LEU A 124 15.82 -5.75 22.15
C LEU A 124 14.83 -6.91 22.21
N SER A 125 14.57 -7.53 21.08
CA SER A 125 13.75 -8.73 21.01
C SER A 125 14.62 -9.98 21.11
N TYR A 126 14.11 -10.98 21.79
CA TYR A 126 14.75 -12.29 21.98
C TYR A 126 13.81 -13.38 21.48
N SER A 127 14.28 -14.20 20.54
CA SER A 127 13.53 -15.35 20.00
C SER A 127 14.49 -16.46 19.60
N LEU A 128 13.96 -17.68 19.44
CA LEU A 128 14.77 -18.78 18.91
C LEU A 128 14.83 -18.69 17.37
N SER A 129 16.02 -18.85 16.82
CA SER A 129 16.20 -18.93 15.37
C SER A 129 15.58 -20.21 14.81
N SER A 130 15.09 -20.14 13.56
CA SER A 130 14.60 -21.33 12.83
C SER A 130 15.71 -22.14 12.20
N SER A 131 16.82 -21.49 11.90
CA SER A 131 17.93 -22.10 11.17
C SER A 131 18.97 -22.74 12.07
N CYS A 132 19.00 -22.35 13.33
CA CYS A 132 19.92 -22.90 14.34
C CYS A 132 19.23 -22.88 15.72
N GLN A 133 19.65 -23.73 16.63
CA GLN A 133 19.19 -23.71 18.03
C GLN A 133 19.88 -22.57 18.80
N CYS A 134 19.88 -21.38 18.24
CA CYS A 134 20.54 -20.20 18.80
C CYS A 134 19.53 -19.11 19.12
N LEU A 135 19.89 -18.26 20.07
CA LEU A 135 19.11 -17.09 20.44
C LEU A 135 19.33 -16.00 19.39
N LYS A 136 18.23 -15.52 18.81
CA LYS A 136 18.18 -14.39 17.89
C LYS A 136 17.88 -13.14 18.70
N VAL A 137 18.71 -12.11 18.58
CA VAL A 137 18.54 -10.82 19.25
C VAL A 137 18.46 -9.73 18.18
N GLU A 138 17.37 -8.97 18.18
CA GLU A 138 17.11 -7.95 17.15
C GLU A 138 16.54 -6.68 17.78
N PRO A 139 17.02 -5.48 17.37
CA PRO A 139 16.49 -4.21 17.86
C PRO A 139 15.18 -3.84 17.21
N TYR A 140 14.30 -3.26 18.01
CA TYR A 140 13.03 -2.68 17.62
C TYR A 140 12.89 -1.28 18.21
N LEU A 141 12.25 -0.39 17.44
CA LEU A 141 11.81 0.92 17.91
C LEU A 141 10.30 1.01 17.72
N ILE A 142 9.57 1.37 18.78
CA ILE A 142 8.13 1.58 18.79
C ILE A 142 7.88 3.05 19.12
N GLU A 143 7.23 3.79 18.22
CA GLU A 143 7.01 5.22 18.36
C GLU A 143 5.71 5.66 17.65
N ALA A 144 5.14 6.79 18.03
CA ALA A 144 4.10 7.43 17.22
C ALA A 144 4.73 7.93 15.90
N SER A 145 3.99 7.88 14.80
CA SER A 145 4.41 8.51 13.54
C SER A 145 4.50 10.04 13.69
N GLU A 146 5.30 10.69 12.85
CA GLU A 146 5.54 12.15 12.90
C GLU A 146 4.23 12.97 12.79
N ASP A 147 3.26 12.45 12.03
CA ASP A 147 1.94 13.04 11.84
C ASP A 147 0.88 12.56 12.85
N ASN A 148 1.28 11.73 13.81
CA ASN A 148 0.40 11.11 14.82
C ASN A 148 -0.83 10.37 14.23
N THR A 149 -0.68 9.74 13.08
CA THR A 149 -1.77 8.99 12.43
C THR A 149 -1.73 7.50 12.71
N TYR A 150 -0.56 6.93 13.04
CA TYR A 150 -0.37 5.52 13.37
C TYR A 150 0.84 5.30 14.28
N VAL A 151 0.96 4.11 14.83
CA VAL A 151 2.16 3.68 15.56
C VAL A 151 3.14 3.07 14.57
N LYS A 152 4.29 3.70 14.43
CA LYS A 152 5.39 3.23 13.60
C LYS A 152 6.25 2.25 14.39
N VAL A 153 6.55 1.11 13.80
CA VAL A 153 7.48 0.15 14.36
C VAL A 153 8.61 -0.08 13.38
N THR A 154 9.83 0.14 13.85
CA THR A 154 11.04 -0.11 13.06
C THR A 154 11.77 -1.33 13.65
N HIS A 155 12.15 -2.26 12.79
CA HIS A 155 12.88 -3.47 13.13
C HIS A 155 14.14 -3.56 12.28
N MET A 156 15.25 -3.85 12.89
CA MET A 156 16.49 -4.18 12.20
C MET A 156 16.76 -5.67 12.35
N SER A 157 16.75 -6.38 11.21
CA SER A 157 17.01 -7.81 11.20
C SER A 157 18.48 -8.13 11.46
N ALA A 158 18.77 -9.38 11.83
CA ALA A 158 20.14 -9.89 11.97
C ALA A 158 20.99 -9.79 10.69
N TYR A 159 20.37 -9.53 9.53
CA TYR A 159 21.02 -9.31 8.25
C TYR A 159 21.21 -7.82 7.90
N ASN A 160 21.07 -6.92 8.88
CA ASN A 160 21.14 -5.46 8.72
C ASN A 160 20.09 -4.89 7.74
N THR A 161 18.97 -5.57 7.59
CA THR A 161 17.84 -5.07 6.81
C THR A 161 16.88 -4.35 7.76
N THR A 162 16.53 -3.12 7.42
CA THR A 162 15.53 -2.36 8.18
C THR A 162 14.15 -2.60 7.62
N HIS A 163 13.23 -3.07 8.46
CA HIS A 163 11.83 -3.23 8.15
C HIS A 163 11.01 -2.18 8.90
N ARG A 164 10.04 -1.60 8.21
CA ARG A 164 9.11 -0.65 8.80
C ARG A 164 7.73 -1.27 8.82
N GLY A 165 7.07 -1.17 9.96
CA GLY A 165 5.77 -1.77 10.19
C GLY A 165 4.84 -0.83 10.93
N VAL A 166 3.65 -1.34 11.19
CA VAL A 166 2.57 -0.64 11.90
C VAL A 166 2.21 -1.42 13.16
N GLY A 167 2.03 -0.71 14.27
CA GLY A 167 1.58 -1.25 15.54
C GLY A 167 0.12 -0.88 15.81
N LEU A 168 -0.62 -1.82 16.39
CA LEU A 168 -1.94 -1.60 16.99
C LEU A 168 -1.82 -1.98 18.47
N PHE A 169 -2.05 -1.03 19.34
CA PHE A 169 -1.93 -1.23 20.79
C PHE A 169 -3.28 -0.94 21.44
N ASN A 170 -3.83 -1.94 22.10
CA ASN A 170 -5.05 -1.80 22.90
C ASN A 170 -4.64 -1.88 24.37
N ASN A 171 -4.78 -0.75 25.08
CA ASN A 171 -4.23 -0.55 26.40
C ASN A 171 -4.54 -1.70 27.37
N HIS A 172 -3.49 -2.22 28.03
CA HIS A 172 -3.56 -3.31 29.00
C HIS A 172 -4.17 -4.64 28.51
N GLN A 173 -4.35 -4.82 27.20
CA GLN A 173 -4.89 -6.05 26.65
C GLN A 173 -3.90 -6.73 25.69
N ASN A 174 -3.75 -6.19 24.51
CA ASN A 174 -2.93 -6.78 23.46
C ASN A 174 -2.33 -5.74 22.54
N GLY A 175 -1.22 -6.11 21.93
CA GLY A 175 -0.60 -5.36 20.84
C GLY A 175 -0.42 -6.25 19.63
N TYR A 176 -0.52 -5.66 18.47
CA TYR A 176 -0.25 -6.31 17.19
C TYR A 176 0.74 -5.48 16.41
N ILE A 177 1.74 -6.12 15.83
CA ILE A 177 2.70 -5.47 14.94
C ILE A 177 2.67 -6.20 13.61
N PHE A 178 2.59 -5.44 12.53
CA PHE A 178 2.57 -5.96 11.17
C PHE A 178 3.70 -5.37 10.35
N PHE A 179 4.43 -6.24 9.66
CA PHE A 179 5.48 -5.84 8.73
C PHE A 179 5.26 -6.46 7.37
N ASN A 180 5.73 -5.79 6.33
CA ASN A 180 5.99 -6.40 5.04
C ASN A 180 7.50 -6.51 4.83
N GLU A 181 8.01 -7.73 4.71
CA GLU A 181 9.45 -7.99 4.50
C GLU A 181 9.92 -7.74 3.06
N ARG A 182 8.99 -7.52 2.14
CA ARG A 182 9.32 -7.33 0.72
C ARG A 182 8.79 -6.01 0.20
N GLU A 183 9.51 -5.43 -0.74
CA GLU A 183 9.05 -4.25 -1.45
C GLU A 183 7.89 -4.59 -2.40
N SER A 184 6.98 -3.62 -2.57
CA SER A 184 5.89 -3.72 -3.55
C SER A 184 6.43 -4.07 -4.96
N PRO A 185 5.75 -4.92 -5.74
CA PRO A 185 4.40 -5.45 -5.54
C PRO A 185 4.35 -6.77 -4.75
N GLN A 186 5.47 -7.27 -4.25
CA GLN A 186 5.51 -8.52 -3.48
C GLN A 186 5.06 -8.27 -2.05
N MET A 187 4.35 -9.24 -1.47
CA MET A 187 3.93 -9.20 -0.09
C MET A 187 4.42 -10.43 0.67
N ALA A 188 5.14 -10.20 1.75
CA ALA A 188 5.54 -11.22 2.70
C ALA A 188 5.29 -10.66 4.10
N LEU A 189 4.04 -10.80 4.56
CA LEU A 189 3.63 -10.31 5.87
C LEU A 189 4.18 -11.21 6.96
N PHE A 190 4.73 -10.58 7.99
CA PHE A 190 4.87 -11.19 9.29
C PHE A 190 4.17 -10.35 10.36
N SER A 191 3.72 -11.00 11.41
CA SER A 191 3.00 -10.35 12.49
C SER A 191 3.52 -10.79 13.84
N ILE A 192 3.42 -9.87 14.80
CA ILE A 192 3.75 -10.15 16.19
C ILE A 192 2.52 -9.84 17.02
N TYR A 193 2.10 -10.79 17.83
CA TYR A 193 1.08 -10.62 18.85
C TYR A 193 1.75 -10.43 20.20
N LEU A 194 1.46 -9.32 20.88
CA LEU A 194 1.99 -8.99 22.18
C LEU A 194 0.91 -9.07 23.26
N GLN A 195 1.23 -9.66 24.37
CA GLN A 195 0.46 -9.50 25.59
C GLN A 195 0.93 -8.21 26.28
N LEU A 196 0.02 -7.27 26.48
CA LEU A 196 0.29 -6.05 27.19
C LEU A 196 0.01 -6.23 28.69
N PRO A 197 0.94 -5.87 29.58
CA PRO A 197 0.72 -5.95 31.01
C PRO A 197 -0.33 -4.96 31.51
N MET A 198 -0.95 -5.24 32.67
CA MET A 198 -1.95 -4.40 33.31
C MET A 198 -1.34 -3.20 34.08
N TYR A 199 -0.07 -2.89 33.84
CA TYR A 199 0.64 -1.77 34.47
C TYR A 199 1.40 -0.94 33.43
N ASP A 200 1.56 0.33 33.71
CA ASP A 200 2.20 1.29 32.82
C ASP A 200 3.73 1.07 32.74
N PHE A 201 4.31 1.44 31.59
CA PHE A 201 5.75 1.41 31.31
C PHE A 201 6.42 0.04 31.59
N PRO A 202 5.90 -1.04 31.01
CA PRO A 202 6.44 -2.36 31.28
C PRO A 202 7.89 -2.48 30.78
N PRO A 203 8.79 -3.06 31.58
CA PRO A 203 10.19 -3.25 31.18
C PRO A 203 10.37 -4.34 30.13
N PHE A 204 9.36 -5.19 29.94
CA PHE A 204 9.36 -6.22 28.91
C PHE A 204 7.94 -6.52 28.41
N LEU A 205 7.84 -6.96 27.14
CA LEU A 205 6.63 -7.45 26.49
C LEU A 205 6.88 -8.86 25.97
N LYS A 206 5.92 -9.75 26.12
CA LYS A 206 6.00 -11.13 25.62
C LYS A 206 4.94 -11.39 24.58
N GLY A 207 5.25 -12.25 23.61
CA GLY A 207 4.31 -12.52 22.55
C GLY A 207 4.68 -13.68 21.66
N LEU A 208 4.03 -13.70 20.51
CA LEU A 208 4.24 -14.65 19.42
C LEU A 208 4.60 -13.91 18.15
N TYR A 209 5.65 -14.36 17.51
CA TYR A 209 6.02 -13.98 16.15
C TYR A 209 5.47 -15.02 15.18
N LEU A 210 4.77 -14.57 14.15
CA LEU A 210 4.16 -15.39 13.10
C LEU A 210 4.72 -14.97 11.74
N SER A 211 5.26 -15.90 10.99
CA SER A 211 5.89 -15.65 9.70
C SER A 211 5.96 -16.94 8.87
N LEU A 212 6.65 -16.87 7.75
CA LEU A 212 7.08 -18.01 6.96
C LEU A 212 8.59 -18.24 7.17
N ASP A 213 9.01 -19.50 7.20
CA ASP A 213 10.44 -19.85 7.13
C ASP A 213 10.98 -19.71 5.69
N TYR A 214 12.27 -20.02 5.51
CA TYR A 214 12.91 -19.97 4.20
C TYR A 214 12.22 -20.88 3.15
N ASN A 215 11.66 -22.00 3.60
CA ASN A 215 10.92 -22.95 2.75
C ASN A 215 9.42 -22.61 2.61
N ARG A 216 9.01 -21.43 3.10
CA ARG A 216 7.62 -20.92 3.11
C ARG A 216 6.66 -21.74 4.01
N ASN A 217 7.18 -22.47 4.97
CA ASN A 217 6.33 -23.11 5.96
C ASN A 217 5.88 -22.08 7.00
N PRO A 218 4.60 -22.10 7.42
CA PRO A 218 4.13 -21.26 8.51
C PRO A 218 4.86 -21.61 9.82
N ILE A 219 5.35 -20.57 10.48
CA ILE A 219 6.05 -20.72 11.76
C ILE A 219 5.45 -19.78 12.81
N ALA A 220 5.42 -20.27 14.03
CA ALA A 220 5.10 -19.48 15.22
C ALA A 220 6.21 -19.63 16.26
N ARG A 221 6.66 -18.52 16.85
CA ARG A 221 7.72 -18.51 17.84
C ARG A 221 7.37 -17.58 18.99
N ARG A 222 7.82 -17.94 20.20
CA ARG A 222 7.79 -17.01 21.33
C ARG A 222 8.82 -15.91 21.09
N ILE A 223 8.42 -14.68 21.42
CA ILE A 223 9.28 -13.50 21.36
C ILE A 223 9.15 -12.73 22.67
N LEU A 224 10.27 -12.23 23.15
CA LEU A 224 10.35 -11.36 24.32
C LEU A 224 10.99 -10.04 23.90
N PHE A 225 10.35 -8.95 24.16
CA PHE A 225 10.87 -7.60 24.01
C PHE A 225 11.33 -7.08 25.37
N VAL A 226 12.58 -6.64 25.46
CA VAL A 226 13.13 -6.02 26.67
C VAL A 226 13.44 -4.57 26.37
N LYS A 227 12.82 -3.66 27.11
CA LYS A 227 12.97 -2.23 26.93
C LYS A 227 14.40 -1.79 27.27
N GLN A 228 14.99 -0.97 26.41
CA GLN A 228 16.36 -0.46 26.57
C GLN A 228 16.36 1.04 26.91
N GLY A 229 15.35 1.77 26.50
CA GLY A 229 15.22 3.19 26.74
C GLY A 229 13.90 3.73 26.17
N ASP A 230 13.58 4.94 26.53
CA ASP A 230 12.45 5.68 25.97
C ASP A 230 12.85 6.31 24.64
N SER A 231 11.87 6.46 23.73
CA SER A 231 12.06 7.08 22.41
C SER A 231 12.02 8.60 22.51
#